data_0c70c7b0ff307ad5108e375a3c9fea61
#
_entry.id   0c70c7b0ff307ad5108e375a3c9fea61
#
_cell.length_a   1.000
_cell.length_b   1.000
_cell.length_c   1.000
_cell.angle_alpha   90.00
_cell.angle_beta   90.00
_cell.angle_gamma   90.00
#
_symmetry.space_group_name_H-M   'P 1'
#
loop_
_entity.id
_entity.type
_entity.pdbx_description
1 polymer ?
#
loop_
_entity_poly.entity_id
_entity_poly.type
_entity_poly.pdbx_seq_one_letter_code
_entity_poly.pdbx_strand_id
1 'polypeptide(L)'
;SIYTTQDPALQAIVDGEINNPANYAVTKYALEYRLSVKRANGEVQNYSERNVLANKGKDFDGLYRTDAEAKADAEAFRASVVNPAEDQIVGESLHIILEPQDSFVLMEQSTGQVKALSGGRGEKTVSLSLNRATDSYRQPGSTFKVLSAFAPAIDACGQTLGSVYYDGPYEANG
;
A
#
# COMPACT_ATOMS: atom_id res chain seq x y z
N SER A 1 23.38 16.72 -11.99
CA SER A 1 23.40 15.25 -12.14
C SER A 1 22.92 14.62 -10.85
N ILE A 2 22.12 13.56 -10.96
CA ILE A 2 21.65 12.75 -9.82
C ILE A 2 22.38 11.41 -9.90
N TYR A 3 23.00 11.02 -8.79
CA TYR A 3 23.69 9.74 -8.66
C TYR A 3 22.91 8.88 -7.68
N THR A 4 22.62 7.64 -8.08
CA THR A 4 21.90 6.65 -7.26
C THR A 4 22.69 5.36 -7.19
N THR A 5 22.35 4.50 -6.23
CA THR A 5 22.92 3.14 -6.11
C THR A 5 22.05 2.11 -6.83
N GLN A 6 20.97 2.55 -7.49
CA GLN A 6 20.03 1.68 -8.19
C GLN A 6 20.72 0.91 -9.32
N ASP A 7 20.43 -0.38 -9.39
CA ASP A 7 20.77 -1.25 -10.52
C ASP A 7 19.52 -1.40 -11.41
N PRO A 8 19.55 -0.90 -12.66
CA PRO A 8 18.39 -0.95 -13.55
C PRO A 8 17.91 -2.38 -13.89
N ALA A 9 18.83 -3.34 -13.95
CA ALA A 9 18.47 -4.73 -14.25
C ALA A 9 17.74 -5.39 -13.07
N LEU A 10 18.25 -5.18 -11.86
CA LEU A 10 17.59 -5.64 -10.63
C LEU A 10 16.25 -4.92 -10.41
N GLN A 11 16.17 -3.63 -10.70
CA GLN A 11 14.91 -2.89 -10.62
C GLN A 11 13.86 -3.45 -11.57
N ALA A 12 14.24 -3.76 -12.82
CA ALA A 12 13.30 -4.34 -13.80
C ALA A 12 12.76 -5.70 -13.35
N ILE A 13 13.58 -6.53 -12.69
CA ILE A 13 13.14 -7.80 -12.12
C ILE A 13 12.13 -7.54 -10.99
N VAL A 14 12.45 -6.64 -10.05
CA VAL A 14 11.55 -6.30 -8.93
C VAL A 14 10.22 -5.78 -9.46
N ASP A 15 10.24 -4.85 -10.42
CA ASP A 15 9.02 -4.28 -11.02
C ASP A 15 8.18 -5.34 -11.75
N GLY A 16 8.84 -6.28 -12.42
CA GLY A 16 8.18 -7.41 -13.07
C GLY A 16 7.49 -8.33 -12.07
N GLU A 17 8.18 -8.73 -11.01
CA GLU A 17 7.65 -9.69 -10.03
C GLU A 17 6.57 -9.08 -9.14
N ILE A 18 6.73 -7.83 -8.69
CA ILE A 18 5.74 -7.16 -7.84
C ILE A 18 4.41 -6.88 -8.59
N ASN A 19 4.47 -6.75 -9.91
CA ASN A 19 3.29 -6.55 -10.75
C ASN A 19 2.76 -7.83 -11.39
N ASN A 20 3.44 -8.96 -11.21
CA ASN A 20 3.00 -10.24 -11.76
C ASN A 20 1.78 -10.77 -10.97
N PRO A 21 0.58 -10.86 -11.58
CA PRO A 21 -0.62 -11.32 -10.88
C PRO A 21 -0.53 -12.75 -10.39
N ALA A 22 0.35 -13.59 -10.97
CA ALA A 22 0.54 -14.97 -10.55
C ALA A 22 1.16 -15.10 -9.14
N ASN A 23 1.80 -14.04 -8.65
CA ASN A 23 2.38 -14.01 -7.30
C ASN A 23 1.35 -13.72 -6.20
N TYR A 24 0.08 -13.48 -6.56
CA TYR A 24 -0.98 -13.12 -5.62
C TYR A 24 -2.16 -14.07 -5.72
N ALA A 25 -2.61 -14.59 -4.58
CA ALA A 25 -3.74 -15.51 -4.53
C ALA A 25 -5.06 -14.85 -4.96
N VAL A 26 -5.21 -13.56 -4.69
CA VAL A 26 -6.38 -12.75 -5.05
C VAL A 26 -5.93 -11.38 -5.47
N THR A 27 -6.54 -10.86 -6.53
CA THR A 27 -6.42 -9.47 -6.95
C THR A 27 -7.79 -8.81 -6.87
N LYS A 28 -7.88 -7.69 -6.17
CA LYS A 28 -9.07 -6.84 -6.03
C LYS A 28 -8.69 -5.39 -6.26
N TYR A 29 -9.68 -4.50 -6.22
CA TYR A 29 -9.50 -3.09 -6.52
C TYR A 29 -10.18 -2.23 -5.47
N ALA A 30 -9.44 -1.32 -4.85
CA ALA A 30 -9.97 -0.31 -3.95
C ALA A 30 -10.28 0.98 -4.71
N LEU A 31 -11.34 1.65 -4.31
CA LEU A 31 -11.73 2.95 -4.86
C LEU A 31 -11.20 4.06 -3.94
N GLU A 32 -10.43 4.99 -4.50
CA GLU A 32 -10.18 6.31 -3.92
C GLU A 32 -10.92 7.36 -4.75
N TYR A 33 -11.89 8.03 -4.12
CA TYR A 33 -12.74 8.98 -4.80
C TYR A 33 -12.90 10.26 -3.99
N ARG A 34 -12.81 11.37 -4.68
CA ARG A 34 -13.12 12.69 -4.13
C ARG A 34 -13.89 13.49 -5.16
N LEU A 35 -14.96 14.11 -4.74
CA LEU A 35 -15.78 14.97 -5.58
C LEU A 35 -16.19 16.22 -4.78
N SER A 36 -15.95 17.39 -5.33
CA SER A 36 -16.38 18.67 -4.78
C SER A 36 -17.35 19.32 -5.75
N VAL A 37 -18.56 19.59 -5.28
CA VAL A 37 -19.67 20.14 -6.07
C VAL A 37 -20.10 21.48 -5.47
N LYS A 38 -20.05 22.53 -6.27
CA LYS A 38 -20.61 23.84 -5.93
C LYS A 38 -22.07 23.87 -6.36
N ARG A 39 -22.96 24.05 -5.40
CA ARG A 39 -24.40 24.13 -5.60
C ARG A 39 -24.82 25.50 -6.12
N ALA A 40 -26.04 25.61 -6.67
CA ALA A 40 -26.62 26.88 -7.15
C ALA A 40 -26.63 27.99 -6.08
N ASN A 41 -26.77 27.64 -4.80
CA ASN A 41 -26.69 28.58 -3.67
C ASN A 41 -25.27 29.03 -3.31
N GLY A 42 -24.24 28.55 -4.02
CA GLY A 42 -22.83 28.85 -3.79
C GLY A 42 -22.13 27.96 -2.76
N GLU A 43 -22.84 27.06 -2.06
CA GLU A 43 -22.29 26.14 -1.11
C GLU A 43 -21.47 25.05 -1.82
N VAL A 44 -20.33 24.65 -1.24
CA VAL A 44 -19.49 23.54 -1.74
C VAL A 44 -19.72 22.30 -0.88
N GLN A 45 -20.20 21.23 -1.52
CA GLN A 45 -20.36 19.93 -0.89
C GLN A 45 -19.24 18.98 -1.34
N ASN A 46 -18.61 18.29 -0.38
CA ASN A 46 -17.52 17.36 -0.62
C ASN A 46 -17.98 15.94 -0.35
N TYR A 47 -17.60 15.05 -1.27
CA TYR A 47 -17.87 13.62 -1.21
C TYR A 47 -16.60 12.84 -1.31
N SER A 48 -16.60 11.64 -0.74
CA SER A 48 -15.47 10.70 -0.78
C SER A 48 -15.94 9.31 -1.19
N GLU A 49 -15.00 8.38 -1.31
CA GLU A 49 -15.30 6.96 -1.53
C GLU A 49 -16.29 6.39 -0.50
N ARG A 50 -16.29 6.89 0.73
CA ARG A 50 -17.25 6.45 1.77
C ARG A 50 -18.70 6.66 1.36
N ASN A 51 -18.98 7.75 0.64
CA ASN A 51 -20.32 8.05 0.15
C ASN A 51 -20.71 7.07 -0.97
N VAL A 52 -19.78 6.72 -1.85
CA VAL A 52 -20.00 5.70 -2.90
C VAL A 52 -20.29 4.34 -2.26
N LEU A 53 -19.44 3.93 -1.30
CA LEU A 53 -19.53 2.64 -0.63
C LEU A 53 -20.74 2.48 0.29
N ALA A 54 -21.31 3.57 0.81
CA ALA A 54 -22.45 3.55 1.70
C ALA A 54 -23.68 2.84 1.12
N ASN A 55 -23.80 2.80 -0.21
CA ASN A 55 -24.90 2.15 -0.91
C ASN A 55 -24.70 0.65 -1.17
N LYS A 56 -23.52 0.09 -0.86
CA LYS A 56 -23.16 -1.31 -1.17
C LYS A 56 -23.63 -2.35 -0.14
N GLY A 57 -24.12 -1.91 1.00
CA GLY A 57 -24.52 -2.80 2.08
C GLY A 57 -23.37 -3.14 3.03
N LYS A 58 -23.73 -3.74 4.18
CA LYS A 58 -22.80 -3.97 5.29
C LYS A 58 -21.77 -5.07 5.04
N ASP A 59 -22.05 -5.98 4.10
CA ASP A 59 -21.20 -7.13 3.81
C ASP A 59 -20.15 -6.83 2.71
N PHE A 60 -20.18 -5.63 2.15
CA PHE A 60 -19.18 -5.22 1.17
C PHE A 60 -17.87 -4.84 1.87
N ASP A 61 -16.79 -5.54 1.54
CA ASP A 61 -15.47 -5.37 2.15
C ASP A 61 -14.69 -4.12 1.67
N GLY A 62 -15.31 -3.30 0.82
CA GLY A 62 -14.68 -2.11 0.22
C GLY A 62 -13.84 -2.40 -1.02
N LEU A 63 -13.79 -3.66 -1.46
CA LEU A 63 -12.95 -4.08 -2.57
C LEU A 63 -13.78 -4.65 -3.74
N TYR A 64 -13.55 -4.12 -4.92
CA TYR A 64 -14.19 -4.53 -6.16
C TYR A 64 -13.43 -5.69 -6.82
N ARG A 65 -14.13 -6.47 -7.64
CA ARG A 65 -13.53 -7.55 -8.41
C ARG A 65 -12.80 -7.05 -9.65
N THR A 66 -13.25 -5.93 -10.21
CA THR A 66 -12.66 -5.30 -11.37
C THR A 66 -12.56 -3.78 -11.19
N ASP A 67 -11.63 -3.16 -11.88
CA ASP A 67 -11.51 -1.70 -11.93
C ASP A 67 -12.72 -1.04 -12.60
N ALA A 68 -13.31 -1.72 -13.58
CA ALA A 68 -14.51 -1.27 -14.27
C ALA A 68 -15.73 -1.15 -13.34
N GLU A 69 -15.91 -2.13 -12.44
CA GLU A 69 -16.98 -2.06 -11.42
C GLU A 69 -16.78 -0.85 -10.48
N ALA A 70 -15.56 -0.61 -10.02
CA ALA A 70 -15.25 0.52 -9.14
C ALA A 70 -15.50 1.87 -9.84
N LYS A 71 -15.10 2.00 -11.10
CA LYS A 71 -15.35 3.19 -11.92
C LYS A 71 -16.85 3.42 -12.14
N ALA A 72 -17.58 2.38 -12.51
CA ALA A 72 -19.02 2.46 -12.76
C ALA A 72 -19.79 2.93 -11.51
N ASP A 73 -19.40 2.47 -10.32
CA ASP A 73 -20.01 2.92 -9.07
C ASP A 73 -19.72 4.39 -8.77
N ALA A 74 -18.49 4.84 -8.99
CA ALA A 74 -18.14 6.26 -8.81
C ALA A 74 -18.92 7.16 -9.79
N GLU A 75 -19.06 6.74 -11.05
CA GLU A 75 -19.84 7.46 -12.07
C GLU A 75 -21.32 7.49 -11.74
N ALA A 76 -21.90 6.36 -11.31
CA ALA A 76 -23.29 6.29 -10.88
C ALA A 76 -23.54 7.18 -9.66
N PHE A 77 -22.64 7.18 -8.69
CA PHE A 77 -22.71 8.07 -7.55
C PHE A 77 -22.67 9.55 -7.98
N ARG A 78 -21.69 9.92 -8.81
CA ARG A 78 -21.59 11.28 -9.35
C ARG A 78 -22.91 11.71 -10.02
N ALA A 79 -23.46 10.84 -10.87
CA ALA A 79 -24.73 11.13 -11.55
C ALA A 79 -25.91 11.28 -10.59
N SER A 80 -25.87 10.61 -9.44
CA SER A 80 -26.93 10.71 -8.42
C SER A 80 -26.87 11.97 -7.56
N VAL A 81 -25.69 12.60 -7.43
CA VAL A 81 -25.50 13.75 -6.52
C VAL A 81 -25.28 15.08 -7.24
N VAL A 82 -24.99 15.07 -8.55
CA VAL A 82 -24.74 16.27 -9.35
C VAL A 82 -25.93 16.54 -10.27
N ASN A 83 -26.54 17.70 -10.15
CA ASN A 83 -27.49 18.21 -11.14
C ASN A 83 -26.71 19.03 -12.19
N PRO A 84 -26.52 18.51 -13.42
CA PRO A 84 -25.69 19.19 -14.42
C PRO A 84 -26.26 20.52 -14.91
N ALA A 85 -27.57 20.83 -14.63
CA ALA A 85 -28.20 22.10 -15.00
C ALA A 85 -27.93 23.22 -13.98
N GLU A 86 -27.61 22.89 -12.73
CA GLU A 86 -27.52 23.84 -11.62
C GLU A 86 -26.19 23.80 -10.87
N ASP A 87 -25.52 22.64 -10.87
CA ASP A 87 -24.32 22.40 -10.09
C ASP A 87 -23.04 22.53 -10.95
N GLN A 88 -21.95 22.93 -10.31
CA GLN A 88 -20.63 22.97 -10.91
C GLN A 88 -19.70 22.03 -10.19
N ILE A 89 -19.07 21.07 -10.90
CA ILE A 89 -17.96 20.29 -10.35
C ILE A 89 -16.73 21.19 -10.25
N VAL A 90 -16.26 21.44 -9.03
CA VAL A 90 -15.08 22.28 -8.76
C VAL A 90 -13.83 21.46 -8.47
N GLY A 91 -13.97 20.16 -8.27
CA GLY A 91 -12.86 19.21 -8.15
C GLY A 91 -13.35 17.77 -8.21
N GLU A 92 -12.63 16.93 -8.94
CA GLU A 92 -12.87 15.49 -8.98
C GLU A 92 -11.54 14.75 -9.07
N SER A 93 -11.41 13.66 -8.31
CA SER A 93 -10.26 12.76 -8.34
C SER A 93 -10.77 11.34 -8.18
N LEU A 94 -10.41 10.48 -9.12
CA LEU A 94 -10.74 9.06 -9.14
C LEU A 94 -9.47 8.25 -9.34
N HIS A 95 -9.11 7.44 -8.35
CA HIS A 95 -8.00 6.49 -8.45
C HIS A 95 -8.49 5.09 -8.09
N ILE A 96 -8.05 4.11 -8.85
CA ILE A 96 -8.30 2.70 -8.59
C ILE A 96 -6.98 2.08 -8.16
N ILE A 97 -6.96 1.55 -6.94
CA ILE A 97 -5.78 0.94 -6.34
C ILE A 97 -5.90 -0.57 -6.44
N LEU A 98 -4.87 -1.18 -6.99
CA LEU A 98 -4.74 -2.63 -7.06
C LEU A 98 -4.43 -3.20 -5.66
N GLU A 99 -5.20 -4.20 -5.21
CA GLU A 99 -5.02 -4.85 -3.89
C GLU A 99 -4.79 -6.38 -4.03
N PRO A 100 -4.02 -7.00 -3.13
CA PRO A 100 -3.27 -6.36 -2.05
C PRO A 100 -2.10 -5.51 -2.58
N GLN A 101 -1.73 -4.50 -1.82
CA GLN A 101 -0.51 -3.75 -2.04
C GLN A 101 0.64 -4.39 -1.28
N ASP A 102 1.85 -4.27 -1.83
CA ASP A 102 3.09 -4.59 -1.14
C ASP A 102 4.19 -3.59 -1.47
N SER A 103 5.36 -3.78 -0.87
CA SER A 103 6.55 -2.99 -1.15
C SER A 103 7.78 -3.87 -1.00
N PHE A 104 8.83 -3.52 -1.71
CA PHE A 104 10.05 -4.31 -1.75
C PHE A 104 11.30 -3.43 -1.72
N VAL A 105 12.31 -3.86 -0.97
CA VAL A 105 13.63 -3.23 -0.91
C VAL A 105 14.69 -4.31 -1.09
N LEU A 106 15.56 -4.14 -2.08
CA LEU A 106 16.73 -4.99 -2.30
C LEU A 106 18.00 -4.21 -1.93
N MET A 107 18.70 -4.72 -0.95
CA MET A 107 19.94 -4.11 -0.43
C MET A 107 21.12 -5.06 -0.59
N GLU A 108 22.25 -4.54 -1.05
CA GLU A 108 23.53 -5.23 -1.03
C GLU A 108 24.11 -5.20 0.39
N GLN A 109 24.19 -6.36 1.03
CA GLN A 109 24.57 -6.44 2.46
C GLN A 109 25.99 -5.97 2.75
N SER A 110 26.93 -6.12 1.81
CA SER A 110 28.34 -5.76 2.00
C SER A 110 28.58 -4.25 2.02
N THR A 111 27.70 -3.48 1.36
CA THR A 111 27.85 -2.02 1.19
C THR A 111 26.70 -1.24 1.84
N GLY A 112 25.58 -1.88 2.14
CA GLY A 112 24.35 -1.22 2.58
C GLY A 112 23.63 -0.44 1.47
N GLN A 113 24.05 -0.59 0.22
CA GLN A 113 23.46 0.13 -0.91
C GLN A 113 22.12 -0.49 -1.32
N VAL A 114 21.08 0.33 -1.48
CA VAL A 114 19.81 -0.09 -2.06
C VAL A 114 19.96 -0.18 -3.58
N LYS A 115 19.80 -1.39 -4.13
CA LYS A 115 19.93 -1.69 -5.56
C LYS A 115 18.61 -1.63 -6.31
N ALA A 116 17.49 -1.99 -5.64
CA ALA A 116 16.16 -1.85 -6.19
C ALA A 116 15.15 -1.55 -5.08
N LEU A 117 14.10 -0.82 -5.42
CA LEU A 117 13.04 -0.45 -4.49
C LEU A 117 11.72 -0.34 -5.23
N SER A 118 10.66 -0.96 -4.70
CA SER A 118 9.29 -0.73 -5.14
C SER A 118 8.41 -0.30 -3.97
N GLY A 119 7.70 0.79 -4.13
CA GLY A 119 6.83 1.37 -3.10
C GLY A 119 5.38 0.92 -3.19
N GLY A 120 5.05 -0.01 -4.09
CA GLY A 120 3.70 -0.54 -4.26
C GLY A 120 3.48 -1.14 -5.65
N ARG A 121 2.36 -1.84 -5.80
CA ARG A 121 1.89 -2.46 -7.05
C ARG A 121 1.13 -1.46 -7.92
N GLY A 122 1.08 -1.76 -9.20
CA GLY A 122 0.36 -0.99 -10.21
C GLY A 122 1.21 0.10 -10.85
N GLU A 123 0.65 0.67 -11.92
CA GLU A 123 1.30 1.75 -12.65
C GLU A 123 1.35 3.04 -11.82
N LYS A 124 2.49 3.69 -11.79
CA LYS A 124 2.69 4.99 -11.13
C LYS A 124 2.30 6.12 -12.09
N THR A 125 1.08 6.59 -11.97
CA THR A 125 0.52 7.65 -12.82
C THR A 125 0.62 9.04 -12.22
N VAL A 126 0.94 9.14 -10.91
CA VAL A 126 0.97 10.40 -10.15
C VAL A 126 2.32 10.56 -9.45
N SER A 127 2.93 11.74 -9.58
CA SER A 127 4.14 12.12 -8.83
C SER A 127 3.82 12.27 -7.35
N LEU A 128 4.81 12.04 -6.49
CA LEU A 128 4.70 12.17 -5.02
C LEU A 128 3.61 11.28 -4.40
N SER A 129 3.26 10.16 -5.06
CA SER A 129 2.38 9.15 -4.48
C SER A 129 3.07 8.40 -3.34
N LEU A 130 2.28 7.80 -2.46
CA LEU A 130 2.77 7.02 -1.31
C LEU A 130 3.79 5.96 -1.73
N ASN A 131 4.98 6.03 -1.17
CA ASN A 131 6.00 5.00 -1.27
C ASN A 131 5.96 4.13 0.00
N ARG A 132 5.34 2.96 -0.08
CA ARG A 132 5.16 2.08 1.09
C ARG A 132 6.47 1.50 1.63
N ALA A 133 7.52 1.52 0.83
CA ALA A 133 8.84 1.07 1.26
C ALA A 133 9.54 2.07 2.20
N THR A 134 9.20 3.37 2.10
CA THR A 134 9.83 4.45 2.87
C THR A 134 8.87 5.18 3.80
N ASP A 135 7.58 5.28 3.44
CA ASP A 135 6.63 6.19 4.09
C ASP A 135 5.55 5.45 4.91
N SER A 136 5.53 4.10 4.88
CA SER A 136 4.57 3.29 5.64
C SER A 136 5.18 2.75 6.91
N TYR A 137 4.50 2.99 8.03
CA TYR A 137 4.84 2.42 9.33
C TYR A 137 3.94 1.21 9.61
N ARG A 138 4.55 0.05 9.84
CA ARG A 138 3.86 -1.20 10.15
C ARG A 138 4.53 -1.91 11.31
N GLN A 139 3.76 -2.71 12.04
CA GLN A 139 4.33 -3.58 13.05
C GLN A 139 5.23 -4.62 12.38
N PRO A 140 6.51 -4.74 12.78
CA PRO A 140 7.45 -5.66 12.16
C PRO A 140 7.14 -7.12 12.46
N GLY A 141 6.38 -7.40 13.52
CA GLY A 141 6.11 -8.76 13.98
C GLY A 141 7.40 -9.55 14.24
N SER A 142 7.41 -10.80 13.87
CA SER A 142 8.56 -11.70 14.09
C SER A 142 9.83 -11.35 13.32
N THR A 143 9.76 -10.50 12.30
CA THR A 143 10.96 -10.02 11.61
C THR A 143 11.86 -9.20 12.54
N PHE A 144 11.30 -8.59 13.57
CA PHE A 144 12.06 -7.85 14.58
C PHE A 144 12.95 -8.74 15.47
N LYS A 145 12.73 -10.06 15.48
CA LYS A 145 13.57 -11.02 16.24
C LYS A 145 15.03 -10.97 15.82
N VAL A 146 15.32 -10.62 14.58
CA VAL A 146 16.69 -10.44 14.11
C VAL A 146 17.41 -9.39 14.96
N LEU A 147 16.76 -8.26 15.23
CA LEU A 147 17.33 -7.15 16.00
C LEU A 147 17.17 -7.34 17.51
N SER A 148 16.06 -7.90 17.98
CA SER A 148 15.74 -7.99 19.41
C SER A 148 16.29 -9.25 20.10
N ALA A 149 16.58 -10.32 19.36
CA ALA A 149 17.01 -11.59 19.92
C ALA A 149 18.33 -12.09 19.31
N PHE A 150 18.38 -12.28 17.99
CA PHE A 150 19.53 -12.94 17.38
C PHE A 150 20.79 -12.06 17.37
N ALA A 151 20.69 -10.81 16.98
CA ALA A 151 21.85 -9.91 16.96
C ALA A 151 22.47 -9.74 18.37
N PRO A 152 21.73 -9.38 19.44
CA PRO A 152 22.31 -9.29 20.77
C PRO A 152 22.78 -10.64 21.33
N ALA A 153 22.14 -11.75 21.00
CA ALA A 153 22.59 -13.07 21.42
C ALA A 153 23.98 -13.40 20.87
N ILE A 154 24.23 -13.09 19.60
CA ILE A 154 25.52 -13.33 18.94
C ILE A 154 26.55 -12.29 19.41
N ASP A 155 26.20 -11.01 19.38
CA ASP A 155 27.14 -9.91 19.62
C ASP A 155 27.52 -9.76 21.10
N ALA A 156 26.54 -9.80 22.01
CA ALA A 156 26.76 -9.53 23.42
C ALA A 156 26.83 -10.77 24.31
N CYS A 157 26.18 -11.87 23.91
CA CYS A 157 26.07 -13.08 24.76
C CYS A 157 26.95 -14.24 24.27
N GLY A 158 27.80 -14.04 23.24
CA GLY A 158 28.72 -15.04 22.72
C GLY A 158 28.07 -16.28 22.10
N GLN A 159 26.80 -16.15 21.70
CA GLN A 159 26.09 -17.23 21.03
C GLN A 159 26.53 -17.37 19.57
N THR A 160 26.24 -18.50 18.98
CA THR A 160 26.55 -18.81 17.58
C THR A 160 25.29 -19.37 16.89
N LEU A 161 25.34 -19.52 15.57
CA LEU A 161 24.27 -20.22 14.82
C LEU A 161 24.09 -21.69 15.22
N GLY A 162 25.12 -22.30 15.87
CA GLY A 162 25.07 -23.65 16.41
C GLY A 162 24.65 -23.73 17.88
N SER A 163 24.34 -22.62 18.54
CA SER A 163 23.90 -22.64 19.94
C SER A 163 22.55 -23.29 20.08
N VAL A 164 22.39 -24.15 21.07
CA VAL A 164 21.18 -24.91 21.36
C VAL A 164 20.62 -24.49 22.71
N TYR A 165 19.32 -24.29 22.76
CA TYR A 165 18.59 -24.01 24.00
C TYR A 165 17.63 -25.15 24.32
N TYR A 166 17.51 -25.45 25.60
CA TYR A 166 16.47 -26.36 26.08
C TYR A 166 15.11 -25.63 26.06
N ASP A 167 14.17 -26.16 25.29
CA ASP A 167 12.80 -25.64 25.22
C ASP A 167 11.97 -26.31 26.34
N GLY A 168 11.99 -25.72 27.50
CA GLY A 168 11.31 -26.18 28.70
C GLY A 168 10.62 -25.05 29.45
N PRO A 169 9.92 -25.36 30.56
CA PRO A 169 9.29 -24.34 31.39
C PRO A 169 10.30 -23.28 31.83
N TYR A 170 10.00 -22.02 31.61
CA TYR A 170 10.81 -20.88 31.99
C TYR A 170 10.04 -19.98 32.94
N GLU A 171 10.56 -19.72 34.12
CA GLU A 171 10.04 -18.73 35.04
C GLU A 171 10.91 -17.48 34.93
N ALA A 172 10.31 -16.37 34.50
CA ALA A 172 10.96 -15.08 34.58
C ALA A 172 10.91 -14.62 36.06
N ASN A 173 12.06 -14.52 36.67
CA ASN A 173 12.16 -13.87 37.98
C ASN A 173 11.88 -12.38 37.79
N GLY A 174 10.66 -11.95 38.18
CA GLY A 174 10.20 -10.58 38.17
C GLY A 174 10.82 -9.72 39.26
#